data_95b38b283c267a63d2438591613202e1
#
_entry.id   95b38b283c267a63d2438591613202e1
#
_cell.length_a   1.000
_cell.length_b   1.000
_cell.length_c   1.000
_cell.angle_alpha   90.00
_cell.angle_beta   90.00
_cell.angle_gamma   90.00
#
_symmetry.space_group_name_H-M   'P 1'
#
loop_
_entity.id
_entity.type
_entity.pdbx_description
1 polymer ?
#
loop_
_entity_poly.entity_id
_entity_poly.type
_entity_poly.pdbx_seq_one_letter_code
_entity_poly.pdbx_strand_id
1 'polypeptide(L)'
;MINTYNETDLHKTLKEMYAKKYDGKMEVQENDVICDVLCDDSEKTVIEIQTKGLYKLMPKLLKLKDNHTIRVVHPLVTEFRIELYDEDGKLISRRRSPKRLSMLDVYEELMGIYPLLGEPWFTLEVIPVSCTETRIRTKEPVQLANKSRRFKRNWYKTGRKLDSMQESVVLHGLSSYIDILPEKVQLFRDGTPFCAKELYEAGCGKHNYRILWVLKKAEAVEFAFKKGKTSYYRFV
;
A
#
# COMPACT_ATOMS: atom_id res chain seq x y z
N MET A 1 -17.00 20.67 -8.77
CA MET A 1 -15.62 20.83 -9.30
C MET A 1 -14.77 19.78 -8.60
N ILE A 2 -14.38 18.72 -9.34
CA ILE A 2 -13.61 17.59 -8.81
C ILE A 2 -12.21 18.08 -8.51
N ASN A 3 -11.70 17.84 -7.30
CA ASN A 3 -10.42 18.34 -6.83
C ASN A 3 -9.27 17.44 -7.33
N THR A 4 -8.86 17.62 -8.59
CA THR A 4 -7.77 16.87 -9.25
C THR A 4 -6.37 17.38 -8.88
N TYR A 5 -6.25 18.38 -8.03
CA TYR A 5 -4.98 19.06 -7.69
C TYR A 5 -3.94 18.20 -6.93
N ASN A 6 -4.28 16.99 -6.47
CA ASN A 6 -3.37 16.10 -5.75
C ASN A 6 -3.23 14.70 -6.36
N GLU A 7 -3.84 14.46 -7.52
CA GLU A 7 -3.71 13.17 -8.20
C GLU A 7 -2.31 13.05 -8.82
N THR A 8 -1.60 11.98 -8.50
CA THR A 8 -0.30 11.69 -9.11
C THR A 8 -0.50 10.95 -10.44
N ASP A 9 0.43 11.13 -11.40
CA ASP A 9 0.38 10.40 -12.68
C ASP A 9 0.21 8.88 -12.49
N LEU A 10 0.87 8.32 -11.46
CA LEU A 10 0.74 6.90 -11.10
C LEU A 10 -0.71 6.55 -10.72
N HIS A 11 -1.37 7.35 -9.89
CA HIS A 11 -2.74 7.13 -9.47
C HIS A 11 -3.69 7.17 -10.67
N LYS A 12 -3.58 8.23 -11.49
CA LYS A 12 -4.38 8.41 -12.70
C LYS A 12 -4.21 7.23 -13.67
N THR A 13 -2.96 6.85 -13.96
CA THR A 13 -2.68 5.72 -14.86
C THR A 13 -3.32 4.43 -14.37
N LEU A 14 -3.18 4.11 -13.08
CA LEU A 14 -3.80 2.91 -12.51
C LEU A 14 -5.33 2.98 -12.55
N LYS A 15 -5.92 4.13 -12.22
CA LYS A 15 -7.38 4.32 -12.29
C LYS A 15 -7.92 4.05 -13.70
N GLU A 16 -7.30 4.64 -14.74
CA GLU A 16 -7.66 4.42 -16.14
C GLU A 16 -7.50 2.94 -16.55
N MET A 17 -6.41 2.29 -16.12
CA MET A 17 -6.16 0.86 -16.41
C MET A 17 -7.23 -0.04 -15.79
N TYR A 18 -7.59 0.21 -14.54
CA TYR A 18 -8.60 -0.57 -13.83
C TYR A 18 -10.01 -0.32 -14.38
N ALA A 19 -10.36 0.93 -14.69
CA ALA A 19 -11.61 1.25 -15.35
C ALA A 19 -11.76 0.49 -16.68
N LYS A 20 -10.70 0.46 -17.50
CA LYS A 20 -10.69 -0.31 -18.75
C LYS A 20 -10.76 -1.82 -18.53
N LYS A 21 -10.01 -2.34 -17.53
CA LYS A 21 -9.92 -3.79 -17.24
C LYS A 21 -11.27 -4.37 -16.80
N TYR A 22 -12.04 -3.60 -16.03
CA TYR A 22 -13.30 -4.04 -15.42
C TYR A 22 -14.54 -3.38 -16.05
N ASP A 23 -14.40 -2.69 -17.18
CA ASP A 23 -15.46 -1.93 -17.84
C ASP A 23 -16.21 -1.00 -16.87
N GLY A 24 -15.44 -0.38 -15.96
CA GLY A 24 -15.99 0.45 -14.90
C GLY A 24 -16.04 1.93 -15.24
N LYS A 25 -16.96 2.65 -14.60
CA LYS A 25 -17.10 4.11 -14.70
C LYS A 25 -16.22 4.79 -13.68
N MET A 26 -15.44 5.79 -14.13
CA MET A 26 -14.56 6.56 -13.24
C MET A 26 -15.30 7.71 -12.55
N GLU A 27 -14.83 8.03 -11.33
CA GLU A 27 -15.26 9.21 -10.56
C GLU A 27 -16.78 9.28 -10.35
N VAL A 28 -17.36 8.13 -9.99
CA VAL A 28 -18.79 8.01 -9.72
C VAL A 28 -19.09 8.41 -8.27
N GLN A 29 -20.14 9.22 -8.11
CA GLN A 29 -20.61 9.57 -6.77
C GLN A 29 -21.55 8.47 -6.22
N GLU A 30 -21.17 7.90 -5.07
CA GLU A 30 -21.93 6.91 -4.32
C GLU A 30 -21.92 7.27 -2.83
N ASN A 31 -23.09 7.26 -2.18
CA ASN A 31 -23.22 7.52 -0.74
C ASN A 31 -22.40 8.74 -0.23
N ASP A 32 -22.51 9.88 -0.91
CA ASP A 32 -21.78 11.13 -0.62
C ASP A 32 -20.26 11.04 -0.71
N VAL A 33 -19.72 10.03 -1.36
CA VAL A 33 -18.30 9.90 -1.67
C VAL A 33 -18.11 9.69 -3.18
N ILE A 34 -16.94 10.07 -3.69
CA ILE A 34 -16.57 9.85 -5.10
C ILE A 34 -15.69 8.60 -5.15
N CYS A 35 -16.15 7.57 -5.86
CA CYS A 35 -15.41 6.34 -6.11
C CYS A 35 -14.46 6.53 -7.29
N ASP A 36 -13.22 5.99 -7.18
CA ASP A 36 -12.28 6.06 -8.30
C ASP A 36 -12.81 5.31 -9.53
N VAL A 37 -13.31 4.08 -9.34
CA VAL A 37 -13.96 3.28 -10.37
C VAL A 37 -15.13 2.51 -9.75
N LEU A 38 -16.28 2.55 -10.40
CA LEU A 38 -17.45 1.72 -10.08
C LEU A 38 -17.69 0.74 -11.23
N CYS A 39 -17.68 -0.55 -10.95
CA CYS A 39 -17.98 -1.61 -11.90
C CYS A 39 -19.49 -1.86 -11.97
N ASP A 40 -19.99 -2.18 -13.13
CA ASP A 40 -21.41 -2.55 -13.35
C ASP A 40 -21.57 -4.08 -13.30
N ASP A 41 -21.08 -4.67 -12.20
CA ASP A 41 -21.22 -6.09 -11.89
C ASP A 41 -22.33 -6.33 -10.85
N SER A 42 -22.67 -7.59 -10.60
CA SER A 42 -23.72 -7.97 -9.65
C SER A 42 -23.43 -7.52 -8.22
N GLU A 43 -22.16 -7.35 -7.86
CA GLU A 43 -21.69 -6.96 -6.54
C GLU A 43 -21.45 -5.46 -6.39
N LYS A 44 -21.66 -4.70 -7.49
CA LYS A 44 -21.36 -3.25 -7.56
C LYS A 44 -19.98 -2.96 -7.01
N THR A 45 -18.97 -3.62 -7.57
CA THR A 45 -17.60 -3.52 -7.08
C THR A 45 -17.06 -2.11 -7.22
N VAL A 46 -16.64 -1.53 -6.10
CA VAL A 46 -15.90 -0.28 -6.08
C VAL A 46 -14.40 -0.58 -6.05
N ILE A 47 -13.65 0.04 -6.96
CA ILE A 47 -12.19 -0.05 -7.00
C ILE A 47 -11.62 1.31 -6.61
N GLU A 48 -10.78 1.31 -5.57
CA GLU A 48 -10.08 2.49 -5.04
C GLU A 48 -8.58 2.36 -5.25
N ILE A 49 -7.96 3.37 -5.84
CA ILE A 49 -6.50 3.38 -6.04
C ILE A 49 -5.85 4.20 -4.92
N GLN A 50 -5.04 3.57 -4.09
CA GLN A 50 -4.37 4.28 -3.01
C GLN A 50 -2.87 4.03 -2.99
N THR A 51 -2.10 5.03 -3.38
CA THR A 51 -0.64 4.92 -3.50
C THR A 51 0.10 4.98 -2.15
N LYS A 52 -0.55 5.49 -1.11
CA LYS A 52 0.03 5.61 0.25
C LYS A 52 -1.04 6.02 1.27
N GLY A 53 -0.87 5.53 2.52
CA GLY A 53 -1.73 5.91 3.64
C GLY A 53 -3.13 5.33 3.50
N LEU A 54 -3.24 3.99 3.40
CA LEU A 54 -4.51 3.26 3.26
C LEU A 54 -5.53 3.64 4.33
N TYR A 55 -5.08 4.00 5.54
CA TYR A 55 -5.96 4.43 6.63
C TYR A 55 -6.86 5.61 6.26
N LYS A 56 -6.45 6.45 5.29
CA LYS A 56 -7.24 7.60 4.83
C LYS A 56 -8.52 7.20 4.12
N LEU A 57 -8.55 5.98 3.56
CA LEU A 57 -9.74 5.44 2.92
C LEU A 57 -10.80 4.96 3.91
N MET A 58 -10.43 4.65 5.16
CA MET A 58 -11.34 4.06 6.15
C MET A 58 -12.71 4.74 6.23
N PRO A 59 -12.82 6.09 6.36
CA PRO A 59 -14.13 6.74 6.44
C PRO A 59 -14.98 6.56 5.18
N LYS A 60 -14.33 6.52 4.00
CA LYS A 60 -14.99 6.31 2.71
C LYS A 60 -15.46 4.86 2.56
N LEU A 61 -14.59 3.89 2.86
CA LEU A 61 -14.89 2.47 2.74
C LEU A 61 -16.04 2.05 3.65
N LEU A 62 -16.10 2.57 4.89
CA LEU A 62 -17.17 2.31 5.83
C LEU A 62 -18.53 2.86 5.37
N LYS A 63 -18.58 3.88 4.52
CA LYS A 63 -19.83 4.38 3.93
C LYS A 63 -20.33 3.50 2.77
N LEU A 64 -19.43 2.77 2.13
CA LEU A 64 -19.74 1.96 0.95
C LEU A 64 -20.03 0.49 1.27
N LYS A 65 -19.54 -0.03 2.39
CA LYS A 65 -19.49 -1.46 2.74
C LYS A 65 -20.84 -2.20 2.67
N ASP A 66 -21.95 -1.50 2.94
CA ASP A 66 -23.26 -2.16 3.06
C ASP A 66 -23.88 -2.47 1.69
N ASN A 67 -23.42 -1.83 0.62
CA ASN A 67 -24.00 -1.96 -0.72
C ASN A 67 -22.96 -2.32 -1.79
N HIS A 68 -21.69 -2.46 -1.45
CA HIS A 68 -20.61 -2.65 -2.40
C HIS A 68 -19.58 -3.64 -1.92
N THR A 69 -19.05 -4.45 -2.82
CA THR A 69 -17.76 -5.11 -2.63
C THR A 69 -16.66 -4.10 -2.96
N ILE A 70 -15.62 -4.04 -2.15
CA ILE A 70 -14.58 -3.03 -2.28
C ILE A 70 -13.22 -3.67 -2.54
N ARG A 71 -12.58 -3.23 -3.61
CA ARG A 71 -11.21 -3.57 -3.97
C ARG A 71 -10.32 -2.35 -3.85
N VAL A 72 -9.41 -2.35 -2.89
CA VAL A 72 -8.37 -1.32 -2.79
C VAL A 72 -7.13 -1.80 -3.54
N VAL A 73 -6.67 -1.02 -4.51
CA VAL A 73 -5.47 -1.28 -5.29
C VAL A 73 -4.33 -0.44 -4.74
N HIS A 74 -3.30 -1.11 -4.24
CA HIS A 74 -2.12 -0.47 -3.65
C HIS A 74 -0.85 -0.76 -4.44
N PRO A 75 -0.32 0.21 -5.21
CA PRO A 75 0.95 0.04 -5.89
C PRO A 75 2.12 0.07 -4.89
N LEU A 76 2.80 -1.06 -4.76
CA LEU A 76 4.01 -1.21 -3.97
C LEU A 76 5.23 -0.91 -4.85
N VAL A 77 5.88 0.24 -4.63
CA VAL A 77 7.02 0.65 -5.45
C VAL A 77 8.28 -0.12 -5.05
N THR A 78 8.56 -1.23 -5.75
CA THR A 78 9.70 -2.11 -5.48
C THR A 78 10.98 -1.62 -6.15
N GLU A 79 10.87 -0.96 -7.31
CA GLU A 79 11.99 -0.30 -7.99
C GLU A 79 11.68 1.17 -8.22
N PHE A 80 12.67 2.00 -7.95
CA PHE A 80 12.51 3.42 -8.03
C PHE A 80 13.70 4.09 -8.71
N ARG A 81 13.44 4.80 -9.83
CA ARG A 81 14.41 5.62 -10.53
C ARG A 81 14.16 7.10 -10.23
N ILE A 82 15.21 7.88 -10.26
CA ILE A 82 15.16 9.33 -10.07
C ILE A 82 15.85 9.96 -11.27
N GLU A 83 15.14 10.80 -11.97
CA GLU A 83 15.65 11.67 -13.03
C GLU A 83 15.62 13.10 -12.53
N LEU A 84 16.78 13.77 -12.63
CA LEU A 84 16.95 15.15 -12.25
C LEU A 84 17.20 15.97 -13.52
N TYR A 85 16.36 16.95 -13.75
CA TYR A 85 16.45 17.91 -14.86
C TYR A 85 16.79 19.31 -14.31
N ASP A 86 17.35 20.18 -15.14
CA ASP A 86 17.43 21.60 -14.87
C ASP A 86 16.10 22.31 -15.20
N GLU A 87 16.10 23.64 -14.99
CA GLU A 87 14.92 24.47 -15.26
C GLU A 87 14.61 24.57 -16.77
N ASP A 88 15.59 24.31 -17.63
CA ASP A 88 15.47 24.32 -19.10
C ASP A 88 15.03 22.93 -19.65
N GLY A 89 14.79 21.95 -18.77
CA GLY A 89 14.36 20.61 -19.15
C GLY A 89 15.49 19.68 -19.60
N LYS A 90 16.75 20.03 -19.42
CA LYS A 90 17.90 19.19 -19.75
C LYS A 90 18.16 18.18 -18.62
N LEU A 91 18.34 16.92 -18.98
CA LEU A 91 18.65 15.85 -18.02
C LEU A 91 20.05 16.06 -17.41
N ILE A 92 20.11 16.26 -16.09
CA ILE A 92 21.34 16.40 -15.32
C ILE A 92 21.85 15.03 -14.86
N SER A 93 20.95 14.20 -14.33
CA SER A 93 21.32 12.87 -13.82
C SER A 93 20.16 11.90 -13.81
N ARG A 94 20.50 10.61 -13.98
CA ARG A 94 19.57 9.48 -13.82
C ARG A 94 20.23 8.47 -12.89
N ARG A 95 19.50 8.04 -11.84
CA ARG A 95 20.00 7.04 -10.89
C ARG A 95 18.89 6.17 -10.33
N ARG A 96 19.24 4.96 -9.92
CA ARG A 96 18.34 4.13 -9.11
C ARG A 96 18.34 4.63 -7.66
N SER A 97 17.19 4.58 -7.02
CA SER A 97 17.08 4.81 -5.58
C SER A 97 17.62 3.58 -4.83
N PRO A 98 18.34 3.76 -3.73
CA PRO A 98 18.74 2.63 -2.88
C PRO A 98 17.54 2.04 -2.12
N LYS A 99 16.42 2.78 -2.00
CA LYS A 99 15.22 2.28 -1.33
C LYS A 99 14.54 1.26 -2.22
N ARG A 100 14.44 0.03 -1.72
CA ARG A 100 13.67 -1.05 -2.31
C ARG A 100 12.65 -1.52 -1.29
N LEU A 101 11.40 -1.63 -1.71
CA LEU A 101 10.34 -2.23 -0.91
C LEU A 101 10.19 -3.69 -1.31
N SER A 102 9.84 -4.51 -0.34
CA SER A 102 9.42 -5.90 -0.48
C SER A 102 7.93 -6.03 -0.18
N MET A 103 7.33 -7.17 -0.46
CA MET A 103 5.93 -7.43 -0.10
C MET A 103 5.66 -7.23 1.40
N LEU A 104 6.64 -7.48 2.27
CA LEU A 104 6.51 -7.29 3.71
C LEU A 104 6.36 -5.81 4.13
N ASP A 105 6.77 -4.87 3.27
CA ASP A 105 6.58 -3.44 3.53
C ASP A 105 5.09 -3.03 3.50
N VAL A 106 4.20 -3.84 2.90
CA VAL A 106 2.74 -3.60 2.91
C VAL A 106 2.19 -3.57 4.33
N TYR A 107 2.82 -4.30 5.27
CA TYR A 107 2.40 -4.32 6.67
C TYR A 107 2.46 -2.93 7.35
N GLU A 108 3.21 -1.97 6.79
CA GLU A 108 3.17 -0.59 7.25
C GLU A 108 1.80 0.05 6.98
N GLU A 109 1.22 -0.23 5.83
CA GLU A 109 -0.10 0.26 5.44
C GLU A 109 -1.22 -0.52 6.15
N LEU A 110 -1.04 -1.85 6.34
CA LEU A 110 -2.01 -2.72 7.02
C LEU A 110 -2.27 -2.28 8.47
N MET A 111 -1.29 -1.67 9.15
CA MET A 111 -1.50 -1.12 10.49
C MET A 111 -2.65 -0.12 10.55
N GLY A 112 -2.91 0.60 9.46
CA GLY A 112 -3.96 1.61 9.40
C GLY A 112 -5.34 1.08 9.01
N ILE A 113 -5.41 -0.16 8.53
CA ILE A 113 -6.65 -0.78 8.01
C ILE A 113 -6.89 -2.19 8.58
N TYR A 114 -6.19 -2.55 9.65
CA TYR A 114 -6.28 -3.89 10.24
C TYR A 114 -7.72 -4.37 10.53
N PRO A 115 -8.72 -3.49 10.87
CA PRO A 115 -10.08 -3.95 11.10
C PRO A 115 -10.77 -4.49 9.84
N LEU A 116 -10.24 -4.21 8.65
CA LEU A 116 -10.83 -4.62 7.38
C LEU A 116 -10.31 -5.97 6.87
N LEU A 117 -9.21 -6.50 7.43
CA LEU A 117 -8.48 -7.62 6.83
C LEU A 117 -9.26 -8.95 6.81
N GLY A 118 -10.24 -9.09 7.72
CA GLY A 118 -11.15 -10.25 7.77
C GLY A 118 -12.52 -10.01 7.13
N GLU A 119 -12.79 -8.79 6.67
CA GLU A 119 -14.11 -8.41 6.17
C GLU A 119 -14.40 -9.01 4.79
N PRO A 120 -15.56 -9.68 4.60
CA PRO A 120 -15.87 -10.36 3.34
C PRO A 120 -16.11 -9.42 2.16
N TRP A 121 -16.45 -8.16 2.42
CA TRP A 121 -16.64 -7.12 1.41
C TRP A 121 -15.35 -6.41 1.01
N PHE A 122 -14.22 -6.70 1.67
CA PHE A 122 -12.95 -6.01 1.48
C PHE A 122 -11.89 -6.88 0.82
N THR A 123 -11.26 -6.35 -0.21
CA THR A 123 -10.10 -6.96 -0.90
C THR A 123 -9.00 -5.93 -1.04
N LEU A 124 -7.77 -6.29 -0.71
CA LEU A 124 -6.57 -5.50 -1.00
C LEU A 124 -5.78 -6.16 -2.13
N GLU A 125 -5.61 -5.47 -3.24
CA GLU A 125 -4.76 -5.88 -4.36
C GLU A 125 -3.45 -5.10 -4.30
N VAL A 126 -2.35 -5.79 -4.04
CA VAL A 126 -1.00 -5.21 -3.97
C VAL A 126 -0.29 -5.46 -5.29
N ILE A 127 0.13 -4.39 -5.98
CA ILE A 127 0.83 -4.48 -7.26
C ILE A 127 2.26 -4.03 -7.08
N PRO A 128 3.26 -4.91 -7.21
CA PRO A 128 4.65 -4.48 -7.28
C PRO A 128 4.87 -3.69 -8.58
N VAL A 129 5.38 -2.46 -8.45
CA VAL A 129 5.60 -1.57 -9.59
C VAL A 129 7.01 -1.00 -9.60
N SER A 130 7.50 -0.68 -10.79
CA SER A 130 8.66 0.19 -10.95
C SER A 130 8.21 1.58 -11.40
N CYS A 131 8.83 2.61 -10.84
CA CYS A 131 8.47 4.00 -11.11
C CYS A 131 9.71 4.87 -11.33
N THR A 132 9.54 5.89 -12.18
CA THR A 132 10.50 6.99 -12.34
C THR A 132 9.92 8.27 -11.74
N GLU A 133 10.64 8.90 -10.83
CA GLU A 133 10.33 10.21 -10.26
C GLU A 133 11.13 11.29 -10.97
N THR A 134 10.42 12.24 -11.57
CA THR A 134 11.02 13.40 -12.18
C THR A 134 11.19 14.51 -11.15
N ARG A 135 12.40 15.10 -11.12
CA ARG A 135 12.76 16.23 -10.27
C ARG A 135 13.32 17.35 -11.11
N ILE A 136 12.96 18.58 -10.76
CA ILE A 136 13.56 19.78 -11.35
C ILE A 136 14.53 20.40 -10.33
N ARG A 137 15.76 20.61 -10.74
CA ARG A 137 16.77 21.32 -9.94
C ARG A 137 16.45 22.80 -9.93
N THR A 138 16.59 23.42 -8.76
CA THR A 138 16.39 24.87 -8.59
C THR A 138 17.68 25.53 -8.13
N LYS A 139 17.85 26.79 -8.49
CA LYS A 139 18.99 27.63 -8.03
C LYS A 139 18.88 27.90 -6.54
N GLU A 140 17.66 28.24 -6.08
CA GLU A 140 17.36 28.49 -4.68
C GLU A 140 16.67 27.30 -4.02
N PRO A 141 16.90 27.07 -2.70
CA PRO A 141 16.21 26.03 -1.97
C PRO A 141 14.70 26.23 -1.92
N VAL A 142 13.94 25.19 -2.28
CA VAL A 142 12.48 25.21 -2.26
C VAL A 142 11.90 24.45 -1.06
N GLN A 143 10.74 24.90 -0.60
CA GLN A 143 9.96 24.21 0.42
C GLN A 143 9.33 22.97 -0.21
N LEU A 144 9.57 21.79 0.36
CA LEU A 144 8.93 20.56 -0.09
C LEU A 144 7.45 20.52 0.29
N ALA A 145 6.66 19.74 -0.46
CA ALA A 145 5.22 19.59 -0.26
C ALA A 145 4.81 19.12 1.16
N ASN A 146 5.71 18.44 1.88
CA ASN A 146 5.50 18.03 3.27
C ASN A 146 5.57 19.19 4.29
N LYS A 147 5.80 20.42 3.80
CA LYS A 147 5.92 21.66 4.61
C LYS A 147 6.95 21.57 5.75
N SER A 148 7.88 20.63 5.70
CA SER A 148 8.94 20.52 6.70
C SER A 148 9.86 21.73 6.65
N ARG A 149 9.87 22.54 7.72
CA ARG A 149 10.74 23.72 7.83
C ARG A 149 12.24 23.37 7.88
N ARG A 150 12.58 22.13 8.24
CA ARG A 150 13.96 21.66 8.44
C ARG A 150 14.65 21.22 7.15
N PHE A 151 13.88 20.92 6.08
CA PHE A 151 14.43 20.34 4.86
C PHE A 151 14.05 21.18 3.64
N LYS A 152 14.83 22.20 3.38
CA LYS A 152 14.86 22.85 2.08
C LYS A 152 15.76 22.04 1.15
N ARG A 153 15.38 21.90 -0.11
CA ARG A 153 16.15 21.20 -1.13
C ARG A 153 16.20 22.03 -2.42
N ASN A 154 17.31 21.92 -3.11
CA ASN A 154 17.50 22.59 -4.40
C ASN A 154 16.87 21.77 -5.54
N TRP A 155 15.69 21.21 -5.31
CA TRP A 155 14.88 20.51 -6.30
C TRP A 155 13.45 20.29 -5.76
N TYR A 156 12.52 20.18 -6.70
CA TYR A 156 11.15 19.76 -6.41
C TYR A 156 10.73 18.60 -7.32
N LYS A 157 9.68 17.87 -6.93
CA LYS A 157 9.09 16.80 -7.72
C LYS A 157 8.05 17.37 -8.66
N THR A 158 8.02 16.87 -9.89
CA THR A 158 6.97 17.20 -10.87
C THR A 158 5.98 16.05 -11.06
N GLY A 159 6.44 14.80 -10.99
CA GLY A 159 5.57 13.64 -11.19
C GLY A 159 6.24 12.33 -10.81
N ARG A 160 5.45 11.26 -10.88
CA ARG A 160 5.90 9.89 -10.76
C ARG A 160 5.24 9.05 -11.84
N LYS A 161 6.02 8.67 -12.84
CA LYS A 161 5.59 7.84 -13.95
C LYS A 161 5.68 6.37 -13.58
N LEU A 162 4.67 5.58 -13.96
CA LEU A 162 4.70 4.12 -13.94
C LEU A 162 5.57 3.62 -15.11
N ASP A 163 6.61 2.84 -14.79
CA ASP A 163 7.48 2.24 -15.81
C ASP A 163 7.04 0.81 -16.16
N SER A 164 6.77 0.00 -15.13
CA SER A 164 6.28 -1.37 -15.29
C SER A 164 5.50 -1.85 -14.07
N MET A 165 4.69 -2.88 -14.27
CA MET A 165 3.97 -3.60 -13.23
C MET A 165 4.36 -5.07 -13.29
N GLN A 166 4.40 -5.71 -12.12
CA GLN A 166 4.50 -7.16 -11.99
C GLN A 166 3.11 -7.74 -11.72
N GLU A 167 3.02 -9.06 -11.60
CA GLU A 167 1.79 -9.74 -11.20
C GLU A 167 1.33 -9.24 -9.83
N SER A 168 0.05 -8.91 -9.72
CA SER A 168 -0.54 -8.45 -8.47
C SER A 168 -0.82 -9.61 -7.52
N VAL A 169 -0.74 -9.32 -6.23
CA VAL A 169 -1.15 -10.23 -5.16
C VAL A 169 -2.47 -9.75 -4.61
N VAL A 170 -3.50 -10.59 -4.69
CA VAL A 170 -4.84 -10.31 -4.17
C VAL A 170 -4.96 -10.88 -2.76
N LEU A 171 -5.26 -10.02 -1.80
CA LEU A 171 -5.40 -10.34 -0.38
C LEU A 171 -6.88 -10.19 0.01
N HIS A 172 -7.52 -11.32 0.33
CA HIS A 172 -8.91 -11.40 0.76
C HIS A 172 -9.03 -12.40 1.91
N GLY A 173 -9.61 -11.97 3.02
CA GLY A 173 -9.65 -12.74 4.26
C GLY A 173 -8.29 -12.85 4.96
N LEU A 174 -8.28 -13.10 6.27
CA LEU A 174 -7.09 -13.08 7.11
C LEU A 174 -5.97 -14.03 6.65
N SER A 175 -6.32 -15.21 6.16
CA SER A 175 -5.35 -16.21 5.72
C SER A 175 -4.42 -15.66 4.63
N SER A 176 -4.95 -14.91 3.66
CA SER A 176 -4.17 -14.37 2.54
C SER A 176 -3.03 -13.44 2.99
N TYR A 177 -3.23 -12.72 4.09
CA TYR A 177 -2.19 -11.87 4.68
C TYR A 177 -1.10 -12.68 5.39
N ILE A 178 -1.40 -13.90 5.84
CA ILE A 178 -0.39 -14.81 6.38
C ILE A 178 0.35 -15.49 5.24
N ASP A 179 -0.32 -15.80 4.13
CA ASP A 179 0.25 -16.49 2.97
C ASP A 179 1.40 -15.71 2.31
N ILE A 180 1.40 -14.37 2.38
CA ILE A 180 2.50 -13.55 1.87
C ILE A 180 3.72 -13.47 2.80
N LEU A 181 3.67 -14.07 3.98
CA LEU A 181 4.82 -14.17 4.88
C LEU A 181 5.82 -15.21 4.38
N PRO A 182 7.11 -15.10 4.77
CA PRO A 182 8.13 -16.06 4.38
C PRO A 182 7.75 -17.52 4.70
N GLU A 183 8.20 -18.45 3.86
CA GLU A 183 7.90 -19.88 3.97
C GLU A 183 8.17 -20.45 5.38
N LYS A 184 9.25 -20.02 6.02
CA LYS A 184 9.56 -20.45 7.40
C LYS A 184 8.51 -20.00 8.43
N VAL A 185 7.78 -18.92 8.18
CA VAL A 185 6.68 -18.49 9.05
C VAL A 185 5.47 -19.39 8.88
N GLN A 186 5.27 -19.94 7.68
CA GLN A 186 4.16 -20.88 7.42
C GLN A 186 4.26 -22.15 8.29
N LEU A 187 5.47 -22.52 8.72
CA LEU A 187 5.68 -23.67 9.62
C LEU A 187 5.01 -23.47 10.99
N PHE A 188 4.83 -22.22 11.44
CA PHE A 188 4.14 -21.95 12.72
C PHE A 188 2.62 -22.16 12.66
N ARG A 189 2.06 -22.42 11.46
CA ARG A 189 0.63 -22.72 11.30
C ARG A 189 0.21 -24.10 11.86
N ASP A 190 1.18 -24.92 12.21
CA ASP A 190 0.94 -26.19 12.93
C ASP A 190 0.54 -25.99 14.41
N GLY A 191 0.46 -24.72 14.87
CA GLY A 191 0.18 -24.35 16.24
C GLY A 191 1.43 -24.12 17.09
N THR A 192 2.63 -24.22 16.51
CA THR A 192 3.91 -23.90 17.21
C THR A 192 3.91 -22.44 17.64
N PRO A 193 4.06 -22.16 18.95
CA PRO A 193 4.10 -20.79 19.43
C PRO A 193 5.39 -20.09 19.01
N PHE A 194 5.27 -18.81 18.65
CA PHE A 194 6.37 -17.96 18.21
C PHE A 194 6.34 -16.58 18.86
N CYS A 195 7.44 -15.89 18.84
CA CYS A 195 7.58 -14.50 19.25
C CYS A 195 8.17 -13.63 18.13
N ALA A 196 8.29 -12.32 18.37
CA ALA A 196 8.83 -11.39 17.38
C ALA A 196 10.25 -11.74 16.93
N LYS A 197 11.10 -12.32 17.81
CA LYS A 197 12.46 -12.74 17.47
C LYS A 197 12.43 -13.90 16.46
N GLU A 198 11.57 -14.88 16.67
CA GLU A 198 11.44 -16.02 15.75
C GLU A 198 10.88 -15.60 14.39
N LEU A 199 9.95 -14.64 14.33
CA LEU A 199 9.53 -14.03 13.07
C LEU A 199 10.70 -13.35 12.35
N TYR A 200 11.58 -12.65 13.09
CA TYR A 200 12.78 -12.04 12.50
C TYR A 200 13.67 -13.12 11.86
N GLU A 201 13.96 -14.18 12.58
CA GLU A 201 14.81 -15.30 12.15
C GLU A 201 14.16 -16.13 11.01
N ALA A 202 12.83 -16.18 10.97
CA ALA A 202 12.07 -16.84 9.93
C ALA A 202 12.00 -16.04 8.61
N GLY A 203 12.65 -14.86 8.52
CA GLY A 203 12.77 -14.08 7.30
C GLY A 203 11.97 -12.79 7.27
N CYS A 204 11.19 -12.47 8.32
CA CYS A 204 10.48 -11.19 8.39
C CYS A 204 11.43 -10.00 8.64
N GLY A 205 12.64 -10.25 9.14
CA GLY A 205 13.67 -9.23 9.37
C GLY A 205 13.12 -8.03 10.16
N LYS A 206 13.45 -6.83 9.72
CA LYS A 206 13.03 -5.56 10.36
C LYS A 206 11.51 -5.35 10.47
N HIS A 207 10.70 -6.17 9.78
CA HIS A 207 9.23 -6.05 9.78
C HIS A 207 8.56 -6.87 10.88
N ASN A 208 9.30 -7.71 11.60
CA ASN A 208 8.81 -8.68 12.57
C ASN A 208 7.82 -8.10 13.62
N TYR A 209 8.17 -6.97 14.26
CA TYR A 209 7.28 -6.33 15.25
C TYR A 209 6.00 -5.78 14.64
N ARG A 210 6.10 -5.21 13.44
CA ARG A 210 4.96 -4.66 12.71
C ARG A 210 4.02 -5.76 12.26
N ILE A 211 4.57 -6.84 11.71
CA ILE A 211 3.82 -8.04 11.32
C ILE A 211 3.10 -8.60 12.54
N LEU A 212 3.80 -8.86 13.63
CA LEU A 212 3.19 -9.39 14.86
C LEU A 212 2.09 -8.47 15.40
N TRP A 213 2.29 -7.14 15.32
CA TRP A 213 1.29 -6.18 15.75
C TRP A 213 0.01 -6.27 14.90
N VAL A 214 0.14 -6.33 13.56
CA VAL A 214 -1.01 -6.47 12.65
C VAL A 214 -1.73 -7.79 12.91
N LEU A 215 -1.01 -8.91 12.97
CA LEU A 215 -1.59 -10.23 13.23
C LEU A 215 -2.36 -10.28 14.55
N LYS A 216 -1.83 -9.67 15.61
CA LYS A 216 -2.53 -9.56 16.90
C LYS A 216 -3.79 -8.72 16.82
N LYS A 217 -3.72 -7.57 16.15
CA LYS A 217 -4.85 -6.64 16.05
C LYS A 217 -5.96 -7.15 15.13
N ALA A 218 -5.59 -7.94 14.12
CA ALA A 218 -6.52 -8.62 13.22
C ALA A 218 -6.99 -9.98 13.78
N GLU A 219 -6.60 -10.33 15.03
CA GLU A 219 -6.98 -11.59 15.69
C GLU A 219 -6.56 -12.86 14.93
N ALA A 220 -5.55 -12.73 14.06
CA ALA A 220 -4.97 -13.86 13.35
C ALA A 220 -4.03 -14.72 14.23
N VAL A 221 -3.65 -14.21 15.41
CA VAL A 221 -2.87 -14.90 16.41
C VAL A 221 -3.42 -14.64 17.80
N GLU A 222 -3.37 -15.64 18.66
CA GLU A 222 -3.70 -15.53 20.08
C GLU A 222 -2.46 -15.63 20.97
N PHE A 223 -2.59 -15.13 22.19
CA PHE A 223 -1.54 -15.26 23.21
C PHE A 223 -1.42 -16.72 23.67
N ALA A 224 -0.22 -17.30 23.60
CA ALA A 224 0.05 -18.65 24.05
C ALA A 224 0.59 -18.67 25.49
N PHE A 225 1.73 -18.05 25.73
CA PHE A 225 2.37 -17.97 27.06
C PHE A 225 3.42 -16.86 27.10
N LYS A 226 4.01 -16.66 28.29
CA LYS A 226 5.12 -15.73 28.51
C LYS A 226 6.31 -16.47 29.07
N LYS A 227 7.51 -16.22 28.50
CA LYS A 227 8.80 -16.73 28.99
C LYS A 227 9.69 -15.53 29.33
N GLY A 228 9.89 -15.30 30.62
CA GLY A 228 10.57 -14.09 31.10
C GLY A 228 9.80 -12.82 30.68
N LYS A 229 10.46 -11.94 29.93
CA LYS A 229 9.84 -10.71 29.38
C LYS A 229 9.21 -10.89 28.00
N THR A 230 9.37 -12.06 27.36
CA THR A 230 8.92 -12.32 25.99
C THR A 230 7.57 -13.00 25.99
N SER A 231 6.63 -12.44 25.22
CA SER A 231 5.31 -13.04 24.95
C SER A 231 5.36 -13.87 23.67
N TYR A 232 4.76 -15.05 23.73
CA TYR A 232 4.62 -15.99 22.63
C TYR A 232 3.18 -16.04 22.18
N TYR A 233 2.98 -16.23 20.89
CA TYR A 233 1.69 -16.24 20.22
C TYR A 233 1.62 -17.46 19.30
N ARG A 234 0.42 -17.92 18.96
CA ARG A 234 0.19 -18.95 17.95
C ARG A 234 -0.88 -18.48 16.97
N PHE A 235 -0.85 -18.98 15.76
CA PHE A 235 -1.92 -18.74 14.79
C PHE A 235 -3.23 -19.39 15.28
N VAL A 236 -4.36 -18.73 14.95
CA VAL A 236 -5.71 -19.19 15.26
C VAL A 236 -6.25 -20.01 14.10
#